data_ef40a7a42e344e1be3e76a4cad8488b6
#
_entry.id   ef40a7a42e344e1be3e76a4cad8488b6
#
_cell.length_a   1.000
_cell.length_b   1.000
_cell.length_c   1.000
_cell.angle_alpha   90.00
_cell.angle_beta   90.00
_cell.angle_gamma   90.00
#
_symmetry.space_group_name_H-M   'P 1'
#
loop_
_entity.id
_entity.type
_entity.pdbx_description
1 polymer ?
#
loop_
_entity_poly.entity_id
_entity_poly.type
_entity_poly.pdbx_seq_one_letter_code
_entity_poly.pdbx_strand_id
1 'polypeptide(L)'
;MKEDLKNKLTPIQYHVTQENGTEPPFRNEYDQHFEEGIYVDIVSGKPLFSSKDKYDAGCGWPSFTKPIESDEVTEHFDTSHGMRRTEVRSKTADSHLGHVFPDGPQGPGQNGLRYCINSAALRFIPVSELEKEGYGDYVTQFNS
;
A
#
# COMPACT_ATOMS: atom_id res chain seq x y z
N MET A 1 -8.61 3.38 -18.71
CA MET A 1 -9.80 2.60 -18.99
C MET A 1 -9.68 1.20 -18.43
N LYS A 2 -10.77 0.62 -17.96
CA LYS A 2 -10.71 -0.70 -17.32
C LYS A 2 -10.21 -1.80 -18.22
N GLU A 3 -10.54 -1.75 -19.50
CA GLU A 3 -10.07 -2.77 -20.45
C GLU A 3 -8.56 -2.73 -20.62
N ASP A 4 -7.96 -1.53 -20.62
CA ASP A 4 -6.51 -1.39 -20.71
C ASP A 4 -5.86 -1.94 -19.44
N LEU A 5 -6.49 -1.74 -18.29
CA LEU A 5 -5.98 -2.25 -17.02
C LEU A 5 -5.99 -3.78 -16.99
N LYS A 6 -7.02 -4.41 -17.56
CA LYS A 6 -7.07 -5.88 -17.64
C LYS A 6 -5.88 -6.45 -18.39
N ASN A 7 -5.41 -5.73 -19.42
CA ASN A 7 -4.26 -6.16 -20.21
C ASN A 7 -2.93 -5.83 -19.52
N LYS A 8 -2.91 -4.81 -18.68
CA LYS A 8 -1.70 -4.31 -18.01
C LYS A 8 -1.43 -5.00 -16.68
N LEU A 9 -2.48 -5.40 -15.97
CA LEU A 9 -2.38 -5.98 -14.63
C LEU A 9 -2.55 -7.49 -14.69
N THR A 10 -1.95 -8.18 -13.72
CA THR A 10 -2.24 -9.61 -13.52
C THR A 10 -3.66 -9.77 -12.99
N PRO A 11 -4.26 -10.97 -13.08
CA PRO A 11 -5.61 -11.17 -12.56
C PRO A 11 -5.78 -10.78 -11.10
N ILE A 12 -4.82 -11.09 -10.24
CA ILE A 12 -4.94 -10.73 -8.82
C ILE A 12 -4.79 -9.22 -8.62
N GLN A 13 -3.92 -8.57 -9.38
CA GLN A 13 -3.76 -7.11 -9.30
C GLN A 13 -5.05 -6.42 -9.73
N TYR A 14 -5.68 -6.88 -10.78
CA TYR A 14 -6.96 -6.32 -11.25
C TYR A 14 -8.06 -6.56 -10.22
N HIS A 15 -8.16 -7.78 -9.71
CA HIS A 15 -9.18 -8.14 -8.72
C HIS A 15 -9.08 -7.25 -7.47
N VAL A 16 -7.87 -7.04 -6.97
CA VAL A 16 -7.67 -6.24 -5.76
C VAL A 16 -7.98 -4.76 -6.03
N THR A 17 -7.40 -4.18 -7.08
CA THR A 17 -7.47 -2.72 -7.28
C THR A 17 -8.79 -2.27 -7.90
N GLN A 18 -9.41 -3.08 -8.74
CA GLN A 18 -10.58 -2.67 -9.51
C GLN A 18 -11.88 -3.32 -9.05
N GLU A 19 -11.80 -4.44 -8.33
CA GLU A 19 -12.97 -5.19 -7.88
C GLU A 19 -13.06 -5.29 -6.36
N ASN A 20 -12.29 -4.48 -5.65
CA ASN A 20 -12.25 -4.44 -4.18
C ASN A 20 -11.90 -5.80 -3.57
N GLY A 21 -11.07 -6.58 -4.28
CA GLY A 21 -10.69 -7.90 -3.82
C GLY A 21 -9.61 -7.86 -2.74
N THR A 22 -9.33 -9.03 -2.18
CA THR A 22 -8.31 -9.22 -1.16
C THR A 22 -7.45 -10.42 -1.56
N GLU A 23 -6.13 -10.25 -1.55
CA GLU A 23 -5.23 -11.35 -1.83
C GLU A 23 -5.12 -12.28 -0.63
N PRO A 24 -4.68 -13.54 -0.80
CA PRO A 24 -4.53 -14.46 0.32
C PRO A 24 -3.51 -13.95 1.35
N PRO A 25 -3.80 -14.07 2.66
CA PRO A 25 -2.83 -13.70 3.68
C PRO A 25 -1.64 -14.65 3.68
N PHE A 26 -0.46 -14.13 4.02
CA PHE A 26 0.80 -14.87 4.09
C PHE A 26 1.26 -15.45 2.76
N ARG A 27 0.54 -15.22 1.68
CA ARG A 27 0.87 -15.71 0.34
C ARG A 27 0.86 -14.55 -0.66
N ASN A 28 1.62 -13.50 -0.36
CA ASN A 28 1.69 -12.34 -1.22
C ASN A 28 3.13 -11.82 -1.23
N GLU A 29 3.41 -10.98 -2.21
CA GLU A 29 4.77 -10.63 -2.55
C GLU A 29 5.50 -9.86 -1.45
N TYR A 30 4.80 -8.96 -0.76
CA TYR A 30 5.47 -8.01 0.13
C TYR A 30 5.20 -8.21 1.62
N ASP A 31 4.46 -9.23 2.02
CA ASP A 31 4.18 -9.46 3.43
C ASP A 31 5.47 -9.55 4.27
N GLN A 32 6.42 -10.35 3.82
CA GLN A 32 7.70 -10.55 4.51
C GLN A 32 8.86 -9.84 3.82
N HIS A 33 8.57 -8.78 3.09
CA HIS A 33 9.54 -8.00 2.34
C HIS A 33 9.92 -6.74 3.11
N PHE A 34 11.19 -6.62 3.49
CA PHE A 34 11.66 -5.50 4.32
C PHE A 34 12.88 -4.78 3.73
N GLU A 35 13.09 -4.89 2.42
CA GLU A 35 14.12 -4.13 1.72
C GLU A 35 13.79 -2.63 1.75
N GLU A 36 14.81 -1.77 1.82
CA GLU A 36 14.60 -0.32 1.83
C GLU A 36 14.15 0.20 0.47
N GLY A 37 13.08 0.98 0.48
CA GLY A 37 12.52 1.57 -0.72
C GLY A 37 11.12 2.10 -0.49
N ILE A 38 10.41 2.36 -1.58
CA ILE A 38 9.03 2.83 -1.50
C ILE A 38 8.10 1.90 -2.24
N TYR A 39 6.83 1.94 -1.87
CA TYR A 39 5.76 1.19 -2.50
C TYR A 39 4.84 2.17 -3.20
N VAL A 40 4.64 1.96 -4.50
CA VAL A 40 3.81 2.85 -5.32
C VAL A 40 2.55 2.12 -5.77
N ASP A 41 1.52 2.90 -6.15
CA ASP A 41 0.28 2.34 -6.69
C ASP A 41 0.60 1.59 -8.00
N ILE A 42 0.20 0.31 -8.09
CA ILE A 42 0.49 -0.50 -9.27
C ILE A 42 -0.18 0.08 -10.53
N VAL A 43 -1.24 0.86 -10.36
CA VAL A 43 -1.99 1.45 -11.48
C VAL A 43 -1.41 2.79 -11.90
N SER A 44 -1.25 3.74 -10.96
CA SER A 44 -0.85 5.11 -11.27
C SER A 44 0.65 5.36 -11.14
N GLY A 45 1.37 4.54 -10.38
CA GLY A 45 2.76 4.79 -10.05
C GLY A 45 2.99 5.85 -8.98
N LYS A 46 1.93 6.38 -8.37
CA LYS A 46 2.07 7.38 -7.32
C LYS A 46 2.60 6.76 -6.04
N PRO A 47 3.55 7.41 -5.34
CA PRO A 47 4.09 6.88 -4.09
C PRO A 47 3.02 6.79 -3.00
N LEU A 48 2.96 5.67 -2.32
CA LEU A 48 1.97 5.42 -1.28
C LEU A 48 2.59 5.19 0.10
N PHE A 49 3.57 4.30 0.20
CA PHE A 49 4.15 3.91 1.48
C PHE A 49 5.66 3.75 1.40
N SER A 50 6.33 3.96 2.53
CA SER A 50 7.78 3.79 2.66
C SER A 50 8.11 2.56 3.50
N SER A 51 9.20 1.89 3.17
CA SER A 51 9.72 0.80 4.00
C SER A 51 10.02 1.25 5.42
N LYS A 52 10.31 2.53 5.62
CA LYS A 52 10.57 3.08 6.96
C LYS A 52 9.34 3.00 7.86
N ASP A 53 8.15 2.98 7.27
CA ASP A 53 6.90 2.91 8.01
C ASP A 53 6.29 1.50 8.00
N LYS A 54 6.97 0.54 7.37
CA LYS A 54 6.53 -0.84 7.29
C LYS A 54 6.98 -1.61 8.53
N TYR A 55 6.11 -2.47 9.03
CA TYR A 55 6.44 -3.33 10.19
C TYR A 55 5.70 -4.65 10.06
N ASP A 56 6.18 -5.65 10.82
CA ASP A 56 5.56 -6.97 10.84
C ASP A 56 4.42 -6.99 11.85
N ALA A 57 3.20 -6.88 11.36
CA ALA A 57 2.00 -6.90 12.20
C ALA A 57 1.47 -8.33 12.41
N GLY A 58 2.03 -9.31 11.69
CA GLY A 58 1.59 -10.70 11.80
C GLY A 58 0.23 -10.98 11.19
N CYS A 59 -0.31 -10.05 10.40
CA CYS A 59 -1.66 -10.19 9.83
C CYS A 59 -1.71 -10.87 8.47
N GLY A 60 -0.54 -11.11 7.86
CA GLY A 60 -0.46 -11.79 6.56
C GLY A 60 -0.43 -10.87 5.37
N TRP A 61 -0.46 -9.57 5.58
CA TRP A 61 -0.34 -8.54 4.54
C TRP A 61 0.66 -7.47 4.95
N PRO A 62 1.31 -6.77 3.99
CA PRO A 62 2.21 -5.68 4.36
C PRO A 62 1.46 -4.62 5.16
N SER A 63 2.08 -4.18 6.25
CA SER A 63 1.47 -3.25 7.19
C SER A 63 2.36 -2.02 7.38
N PHE A 64 1.73 -0.85 7.42
CA PHE A 64 2.42 0.43 7.51
C PHE A 64 1.76 1.31 8.57
N THR A 65 2.56 2.17 9.19
CA THR A 65 2.04 3.08 10.22
C THR A 65 1.40 4.33 9.62
N LYS A 66 1.84 4.73 8.42
CA LYS A 66 1.33 5.93 7.74
C LYS A 66 1.71 5.90 6.26
N PRO A 67 0.99 6.66 5.41
CA PRO A 67 1.41 6.83 4.02
C PRO A 67 2.55 7.85 3.90
N ILE A 68 3.28 7.82 2.78
CA ILE A 68 4.31 8.83 2.47
C ILE A 68 3.65 10.20 2.27
N GLU A 69 2.65 10.22 1.40
CA GLU A 69 1.90 11.43 1.06
C GLU A 69 0.46 11.23 1.51
N SER A 70 0.06 11.87 2.59
CA SER A 70 -1.29 11.68 3.13
C SER A 70 -2.38 12.06 2.13
N ASP A 71 -2.06 12.97 1.18
CA ASP A 71 -3.01 13.40 0.16
C ASP A 71 -3.29 12.36 -0.92
N GLU A 72 -2.43 11.34 -1.04
CA GLU A 72 -2.60 10.34 -2.09
C GLU A 72 -3.46 9.16 -1.65
N VAL A 73 -3.81 9.05 -0.38
CA VAL A 73 -4.70 8.01 0.13
C VAL A 73 -5.99 8.62 0.64
N THR A 74 -7.10 7.93 0.37
CA THR A 74 -8.43 8.34 0.85
C THR A 74 -9.02 7.23 1.71
N GLU A 75 -9.90 7.58 2.64
CA GLU A 75 -10.53 6.63 3.54
C GLU A 75 -12.03 6.62 3.31
N HIS A 76 -12.61 5.43 3.27
CA HIS A 76 -14.03 5.24 3.03
C HIS A 76 -14.60 4.21 4.00
N PHE A 77 -15.79 4.47 4.51
CA PHE A 77 -16.44 3.52 5.42
C PHE A 77 -16.87 2.28 4.63
N ASP A 78 -16.50 1.10 5.13
CA ASP A 78 -16.75 -0.16 4.45
C ASP A 78 -17.53 -1.09 5.38
N THR A 79 -18.76 -1.45 4.98
CA THR A 79 -19.60 -2.37 5.74
C THR A 79 -19.72 -3.75 5.10
N SER A 80 -18.93 -4.02 4.07
CA SER A 80 -18.98 -5.30 3.38
C SER A 80 -18.63 -6.46 4.32
N HIS A 81 -19.11 -7.65 4.01
CA HIS A 81 -18.87 -8.87 4.78
C HIS A 81 -19.34 -8.76 6.24
N GLY A 82 -20.32 -7.89 6.50
CA GLY A 82 -20.86 -7.72 7.85
C GLY A 82 -19.92 -7.06 8.84
N MET A 83 -18.83 -6.46 8.34
CA MET A 83 -17.84 -5.82 9.20
C MET A 83 -17.90 -4.30 9.04
N ARG A 84 -17.39 -3.60 10.08
CA ARG A 84 -17.26 -2.15 10.05
C ARG A 84 -15.80 -1.82 9.99
N ARG A 85 -15.33 -1.44 8.79
CA ARG A 85 -13.92 -1.16 8.56
C ARG A 85 -13.77 0.15 7.80
N THR A 86 -12.55 0.70 7.80
CA THR A 86 -12.21 1.87 7.00
C THR A 86 -11.36 1.39 5.81
N GLU A 87 -11.91 1.50 4.63
CA GLU A 87 -11.22 1.14 3.40
C GLU A 87 -10.22 2.24 3.03
N VAL A 88 -9.05 1.84 2.52
CA VAL A 88 -8.03 2.75 2.02
C VAL A 88 -7.94 2.60 0.51
N ARG A 89 -8.04 3.71 -0.20
CA ARG A 89 -7.92 3.76 -1.66
C ARG A 89 -6.91 4.82 -2.06
N SER A 90 -6.30 4.67 -3.24
CA SER A 90 -5.42 5.70 -3.77
C SER A 90 -6.27 6.81 -4.39
N LYS A 91 -5.80 8.06 -4.25
CA LYS A 91 -6.57 9.21 -4.75
C LYS A 91 -6.54 9.29 -6.27
N THR A 92 -5.35 9.18 -6.87
CA THR A 92 -5.17 9.40 -8.30
C THR A 92 -5.84 8.33 -9.16
N ALA A 93 -5.66 7.06 -8.82
CA ALA A 93 -6.20 5.95 -9.61
C ALA A 93 -7.46 5.34 -9.02
N ASP A 94 -7.83 5.75 -7.82
CA ASP A 94 -8.96 5.17 -7.07
C ASP A 94 -8.84 3.65 -6.96
N SER A 95 -7.61 3.16 -6.77
CA SER A 95 -7.35 1.75 -6.56
C SER A 95 -7.72 1.36 -5.13
N HIS A 96 -8.42 0.23 -4.98
CA HIS A 96 -8.62 -0.35 -3.66
C HIS A 96 -7.27 -0.89 -3.17
N LEU A 97 -6.82 -0.43 -2.01
CA LEU A 97 -5.53 -0.82 -1.45
C LEU A 97 -5.68 -1.81 -0.30
N GLY A 98 -6.61 -1.57 0.59
CA GLY A 98 -6.81 -2.37 1.77
C GLY A 98 -7.64 -1.63 2.80
N HIS A 99 -7.27 -1.76 4.07
CA HIS A 99 -8.00 -1.14 5.17
C HIS A 99 -7.04 -0.57 6.20
N VAL A 100 -7.51 0.41 6.99
CA VAL A 100 -6.75 0.96 8.10
C VAL A 100 -7.49 0.64 9.40
N PHE A 101 -6.73 0.25 10.43
CA PHE A 101 -7.25 -0.17 11.73
C PHE A 101 -6.60 0.65 12.85
N PRO A 102 -7.28 0.84 13.99
CA PRO A 102 -6.74 1.63 15.11
C PRO A 102 -5.85 0.82 16.07
N ASP A 103 -5.44 -0.38 15.69
CA ASP A 103 -4.65 -1.26 16.53
C ASP A 103 -3.17 -1.30 16.12
N GLY A 104 -2.66 -0.19 15.60
CA GLY A 104 -1.26 -0.07 15.22
C GLY A 104 -0.34 0.32 16.36
N PRO A 105 0.97 0.46 16.07
CA PRO A 105 1.96 0.81 17.09
C PRO A 105 1.64 2.14 17.76
N GLN A 106 1.86 2.22 19.07
CA GLN A 106 1.68 3.43 19.86
C GLN A 106 3.00 3.79 20.54
N GLY A 107 3.21 5.08 20.75
CA GLY A 107 4.43 5.57 21.37
C GLY A 107 4.88 6.84 20.68
N PRO A 108 6.05 7.38 21.05
CA PRO A 108 6.56 8.62 20.46
C PRO A 108 6.67 8.47 18.93
N GLY A 109 6.04 9.41 18.20
CA GLY A 109 6.08 9.42 16.75
C GLY A 109 5.12 8.44 16.09
N GLN A 110 4.33 7.67 16.85
CA GLN A 110 3.38 6.71 16.31
C GLN A 110 1.95 7.24 16.46
N ASN A 111 1.10 6.90 15.50
CA ASN A 111 -0.28 7.38 15.47
C ASN A 111 -1.32 6.32 15.89
N GLY A 112 -0.87 5.11 16.22
CA GLY A 112 -1.77 4.04 16.61
C GLY A 112 -2.54 3.40 15.46
N LEU A 113 -2.19 3.71 14.22
CA LEU A 113 -2.88 3.18 13.04
C LEU A 113 -2.10 2.04 12.39
N ARG A 114 -2.84 1.10 11.81
CA ARG A 114 -2.27 0.00 11.03
C ARG A 114 -2.91 0.00 9.65
N TYR A 115 -2.15 0.41 8.65
CA TYR A 115 -2.57 0.34 7.25
C TYR A 115 -2.22 -1.06 6.74
N CYS A 116 -3.23 -1.89 6.57
CA CYS A 116 -3.09 -3.27 6.11
C CYS A 116 -3.40 -3.29 4.61
N ILE A 117 -2.36 -3.46 3.79
CA ILE A 117 -2.43 -3.16 2.36
C ILE A 117 -2.12 -4.43 1.56
N ASN A 118 -2.86 -4.66 0.48
CA ASN A 118 -2.63 -5.80 -0.41
C ASN A 118 -1.37 -5.59 -1.24
N SER A 119 -0.48 -6.58 -1.29
CA SER A 119 0.72 -6.52 -2.12
C SER A 119 0.38 -6.31 -3.59
N ALA A 120 -0.73 -6.91 -4.05
CA ALA A 120 -1.13 -6.83 -5.45
C ALA A 120 -1.51 -5.41 -5.88
N ALA A 121 -1.76 -4.51 -4.93
CA ALA A 121 -2.03 -3.09 -5.23
C ALA A 121 -0.75 -2.26 -5.33
N LEU A 122 0.41 -2.84 -5.02
CA LEU A 122 1.66 -2.13 -4.85
C LEU A 122 2.74 -2.61 -5.82
N ARG A 123 3.66 -1.69 -6.17
CA ARG A 123 4.92 -2.02 -6.83
C ARG A 123 6.04 -1.45 -5.98
N PHE A 124 7.03 -2.28 -5.66
CA PHE A 124 8.15 -1.86 -4.83
C PHE A 124 9.27 -1.27 -5.69
N ILE A 125 9.83 -0.13 -5.26
CA ILE A 125 10.97 0.51 -5.90
C ILE A 125 12.10 0.56 -4.87
N PRO A 126 13.18 -0.20 -5.05
CA PRO A 126 14.31 -0.15 -4.10
C PRO A 126 15.02 1.20 -4.15
N VAL A 127 15.66 1.58 -3.04
CA VAL A 127 16.34 2.87 -2.93
C VAL A 127 17.32 3.08 -4.09
N SER A 128 18.05 2.04 -4.48
CA SER A 128 19.04 2.14 -5.55
C SER A 128 18.44 2.49 -6.92
N GLU A 129 17.12 2.35 -7.08
CA GLU A 129 16.46 2.61 -8.36
C GLU A 129 15.50 3.81 -8.30
N LEU A 130 15.41 4.51 -7.17
CA LEU A 130 14.48 5.62 -7.04
C LEU A 130 14.71 6.71 -8.07
N GLU A 131 15.96 7.13 -8.27
CA GLU A 131 16.26 8.17 -9.26
C GLU A 131 15.95 7.70 -10.67
N LYS A 132 16.32 6.47 -10.99
CA LYS A 132 16.13 5.89 -12.33
C LYS A 132 14.64 5.79 -12.68
N GLU A 133 13.80 5.49 -11.70
CA GLU A 133 12.36 5.30 -11.91
C GLU A 133 11.56 6.60 -11.77
N GLY A 134 12.22 7.73 -11.52
CA GLY A 134 11.54 9.01 -11.41
C GLY A 134 11.12 9.41 -10.01
N TYR A 135 11.62 8.73 -8.99
CA TYR A 135 11.27 8.99 -7.59
C TYR A 135 12.45 9.55 -6.79
N GLY A 136 13.35 10.28 -7.46
CA GLY A 136 14.56 10.78 -6.81
C GLY A 136 14.31 11.66 -5.59
N ASP A 137 13.16 12.33 -5.51
CA ASP A 137 12.82 13.18 -4.37
C ASP A 137 12.72 12.39 -3.07
N TYR A 138 12.54 11.08 -3.13
CA TYR A 138 12.39 10.24 -1.94
C TYR A 138 13.70 9.63 -1.46
N VAL A 139 14.79 9.81 -2.21
CA VAL A 139 16.10 9.27 -1.83
C VAL A 139 16.56 9.83 -0.48
N THR A 140 16.28 11.10 -0.22
CA THR A 140 16.71 11.76 1.02
C THR A 140 16.15 11.11 2.27
N GLN A 141 15.00 10.42 2.18
CA GLN A 141 14.41 9.72 3.31
C GLN A 141 15.30 8.58 3.82
N PHE A 142 16.20 8.09 2.98
CA PHE A 142 17.04 6.93 3.27
C PHE A 142 18.50 7.28 3.46
N ASN A 143 18.86 8.57 3.37
CA ASN A 143 20.26 9.04 3.43
C ASN A 143 20.68 9.61 4.78
N SER A 144 20.01 9.24 5.84
CA SER A 144 20.33 9.77 7.16
C SER A 144 20.97 8.73 8.07
#